data_43d403dc8e8d61aed646c572d8e4a718
#
_entry.id   43d403dc8e8d61aed646c572d8e4a718
#
_cell.length_a   1.000
_cell.length_b   1.000
_cell.length_c   1.000
_cell.angle_alpha   90.00
_cell.angle_beta   90.00
_cell.angle_gamma   90.00
#
_symmetry.space_group_name_H-M   'P 1'
#
loop_
_entity.id
_entity.type
_entity.pdbx_description
1 polymer ?
#
loop_
_entity_poly.entity_id
_entity_poly.type
_entity_poly.pdbx_seq_one_letter_code
_entity_poly.pdbx_strand_id
1 'polypeptide(L)'
;MTQQVFFRPRPDWVGDVIPYSDGGELKLYYLHECRREPTCGTPWHLVTTTDLVHYEERGEVLPSGGDGAEDFNAYTGSVVRDDDGEYHLYYTANNPGRLAPDGRSLQLVAHATSTDLVTWVKHPEDTFGAPEGYDPADWRDPFVYRDPDGEGWSLILAARHSEGAERRRGVVARLVSDDLRTWRPTAPLWDPRRFITQECPELFRMGQWWYLVYSEFTDRFVTRYRMSRSPQGPWLAPERDTIDGRGFYAAKSAQWDGRRIFFGWIASRQDERDDGRWLWAGTLAALEAVQAADGTLDFRQPREVLEAYSQPDYHLRAPLRMGSAERYESAVLTDVLPRDVRIEADLEWEPGTREISLLIRTDSEGENGYVLRLEPALSRMVLDRWPRQVHGTEQWHISGDVPHFIELERPIDLAGRRAHIDVLIKNELLQCCVNRSVCLSASVYDHPSGRVGLAVLDGAATCTRLDTFLAS
;
A
#
# COMPACT_ATOMS: atom_id res chain seq x y z
N MET A 1 9.31 23.85 -8.37
CA MET A 1 8.79 22.49 -8.55
C MET A 1 7.45 22.40 -7.84
N THR A 2 6.44 21.80 -8.43
CA THR A 2 5.15 21.61 -7.76
C THR A 2 5.33 20.51 -6.72
N GLN A 3 4.99 20.77 -5.48
CA GLN A 3 5.04 19.78 -4.40
C GLN A 3 4.11 18.60 -4.74
N GLN A 4 4.61 17.37 -4.69
CA GLN A 4 3.87 16.16 -5.06
C GLN A 4 4.06 15.09 -3.99
N VAL A 5 3.34 15.23 -2.89
CA VAL A 5 3.36 14.28 -1.76
C VAL A 5 2.91 12.88 -2.18
N PHE A 6 1.98 12.81 -3.13
CA PHE A 6 1.58 11.60 -3.83
C PHE A 6 1.98 11.74 -5.30
N PHE A 7 2.55 10.69 -5.88
CA PHE A 7 3.00 10.74 -7.28
C PHE A 7 2.13 9.89 -8.20
N ARG A 8 1.74 10.49 -9.33
CA ARG A 8 1.04 9.82 -10.41
C ARG A 8 1.49 10.38 -11.77
N PRO A 9 1.95 9.58 -12.75
CA PRO A 9 2.29 10.02 -14.09
C PRO A 9 1.00 10.31 -14.88
N ARG A 10 0.60 11.57 -14.97
CA ARG A 10 -0.66 11.93 -15.65
C ARG A 10 -0.51 11.88 -17.18
N PRO A 11 -1.46 11.28 -17.93
CA PRO A 11 -2.79 10.79 -17.48
C PRO A 11 -2.81 9.37 -16.92
N ASP A 12 -1.69 8.69 -16.85
CA ASP A 12 -1.54 7.28 -16.57
C ASP A 12 -1.42 6.99 -15.04
N TRP A 13 -1.12 5.75 -14.65
CA TRP A 13 -1.13 5.29 -13.25
C TRP A 13 0.15 4.55 -12.87
N VAL A 14 0.40 4.51 -11.57
CA VAL A 14 1.48 3.75 -10.94
C VAL A 14 0.94 2.38 -10.55
N GLY A 15 1.53 1.31 -11.11
CA GLY A 15 1.38 -0.05 -10.62
C GLY A 15 2.39 -0.35 -9.52
N ASP A 16 2.78 -1.62 -9.37
CA ASP A 16 3.66 -2.05 -8.29
C ASP A 16 4.96 -1.25 -8.27
N VAL A 17 5.35 -0.82 -7.08
CA VAL A 17 6.53 0.02 -6.86
C VAL A 17 7.70 -0.84 -6.40
N ILE A 18 8.84 -0.68 -7.03
CA ILE A 18 10.08 -1.35 -6.69
C ILE A 18 11.08 -0.31 -6.19
N PRO A 19 11.16 -0.09 -4.87
CA PRO A 19 12.04 0.92 -4.31
C PRO A 19 13.48 0.42 -4.19
N TYR A 20 14.43 1.29 -4.54
CA TYR A 20 15.85 1.10 -4.32
C TYR A 20 16.47 2.38 -3.75
N SER A 21 17.29 2.27 -2.72
CA SER A 21 17.97 3.41 -2.10
C SER A 21 19.43 3.46 -2.54
N ASP A 22 19.84 4.58 -3.10
CA ASP A 22 21.20 4.81 -3.55
C ASP A 22 21.70 6.20 -3.11
N GLY A 23 22.73 6.24 -2.26
CA GLY A 23 23.39 7.48 -1.86
C GLY A 23 22.49 8.56 -1.24
N GLY A 24 21.36 8.17 -0.63
CA GLY A 24 20.38 9.10 -0.06
C GLY A 24 19.25 9.49 -1.01
N GLU A 25 19.34 9.14 -2.28
CA GLU A 25 18.24 9.24 -3.24
C GLU A 25 17.46 7.92 -3.27
N LEU A 26 16.13 8.02 -3.28
CA LEU A 26 15.25 6.91 -3.54
C LEU A 26 14.94 6.82 -5.03
N LYS A 27 15.23 5.68 -5.62
CA LYS A 27 14.85 5.32 -6.97
C LYS A 27 13.61 4.43 -6.85
N LEU A 28 12.48 4.94 -7.30
CA LEU A 28 11.19 4.28 -7.23
C LEU A 28 10.82 3.86 -8.64
N TYR A 29 11.20 2.64 -9.00
CA TYR A 29 10.70 2.04 -10.23
C TYR A 29 9.24 1.67 -10.04
N TYR A 30 8.46 1.77 -11.09
CA TYR A 30 7.06 1.39 -11.04
C TYR A 30 6.58 0.82 -12.37
N LEU A 31 5.62 -0.06 -12.29
CA LEU A 31 4.92 -0.57 -13.46
C LEU A 31 4.04 0.55 -14.01
N HIS A 32 4.31 0.97 -15.23
CA HIS A 32 3.55 2.05 -15.87
C HIS A 32 2.27 1.49 -16.50
N GLU A 33 1.12 1.92 -16.00
CA GLU A 33 -0.19 1.47 -16.46
C GLU A 33 -0.91 2.58 -17.23
N CYS A 34 -1.14 2.36 -18.52
CA CYS A 34 -1.78 3.34 -19.41
C CYS A 34 -3.27 3.09 -19.66
N ARG A 35 -3.80 1.89 -19.38
CA ARG A 35 -5.20 1.49 -19.61
C ARG A 35 -5.73 1.78 -21.00
N ARG A 36 -4.86 1.71 -22.01
CA ARG A 36 -5.22 1.91 -23.42
C ARG A 36 -5.38 0.57 -24.12
N GLU A 37 -6.28 0.52 -25.09
CA GLU A 37 -6.45 -0.62 -25.95
C GLU A 37 -6.14 -0.25 -27.42
N PRO A 38 -5.35 -1.05 -28.18
CA PRO A 38 -4.64 -2.24 -27.69
C PRO A 38 -3.53 -1.85 -26.70
N THR A 39 -3.29 -2.70 -25.70
CA THR A 39 -2.19 -2.48 -24.76
C THR A 39 -0.85 -2.53 -25.47
N CYS A 40 0.07 -1.66 -25.07
CA CYS A 40 1.46 -1.65 -25.56
C CYS A 40 2.42 -2.43 -24.63
N GLY A 41 1.89 -3.20 -23.68
CA GLY A 41 2.64 -3.86 -22.62
C GLY A 41 2.81 -2.97 -21.39
N THR A 42 3.49 -3.51 -20.39
CA THR A 42 3.74 -2.83 -19.11
C THR A 42 5.24 -2.62 -18.95
N PRO A 43 5.79 -1.44 -19.29
CA PRO A 43 7.20 -1.10 -19.05
C PRO A 43 7.42 -0.67 -17.60
N TRP A 44 8.68 -0.61 -17.16
CA TRP A 44 9.06 0.06 -15.94
C TRP A 44 9.45 1.50 -16.21
N HIS A 45 8.84 2.40 -15.47
CA HIS A 45 9.26 3.80 -15.38
C HIS A 45 9.99 4.05 -14.06
N LEU A 46 10.71 5.15 -14.00
CA LEU A 46 11.45 5.59 -12.83
C LEU A 46 11.00 6.98 -12.40
N VAL A 47 10.79 7.13 -11.11
CA VAL A 47 10.69 8.43 -10.42
C VAL A 47 11.67 8.45 -9.26
N THR A 48 12.29 9.59 -8.99
CA THR A 48 13.27 9.73 -7.90
C THR A 48 12.82 10.77 -6.89
N THR A 49 13.26 10.60 -5.63
CA THR A 49 13.04 11.58 -4.56
C THR A 49 14.17 11.52 -3.54
N THR A 50 14.45 12.67 -2.93
CA THR A 50 15.39 12.80 -1.80
C THR A 50 14.71 13.27 -0.52
N ASP A 51 13.37 13.49 -0.55
CA ASP A 51 12.65 14.08 0.56
C ASP A 51 11.21 13.55 0.72
N LEU A 52 10.78 12.57 -0.06
CA LEU A 52 9.42 11.98 -0.06
C LEU A 52 8.30 12.98 -0.40
N VAL A 53 8.64 14.20 -0.75
CA VAL A 53 7.71 15.29 -1.07
C VAL A 53 7.80 15.68 -2.53
N HIS A 54 9.00 15.82 -3.04
CA HIS A 54 9.27 16.21 -4.42
C HIS A 54 9.73 14.99 -5.20
N TYR A 55 9.02 14.69 -6.26
CA TYR A 55 9.28 13.56 -7.13
C TYR A 55 9.73 14.05 -8.50
N GLU A 56 10.86 13.54 -8.97
CA GLU A 56 11.40 13.83 -10.31
C GLU A 56 11.20 12.63 -11.23
N GLU A 57 10.33 12.78 -12.22
CA GLU A 57 10.04 11.74 -13.20
C GLU A 57 11.20 11.61 -14.18
N ARG A 58 11.70 10.37 -14.37
CA ARG A 58 12.79 10.01 -15.27
C ARG A 58 12.29 9.33 -16.54
N GLY A 59 11.01 8.92 -16.56
CA GLY A 59 10.39 8.23 -17.69
C GLY A 59 10.69 6.73 -17.74
N GLU A 60 10.53 6.14 -18.90
CA GLU A 60 10.75 4.72 -19.16
C GLU A 60 12.23 4.36 -19.04
N VAL A 61 12.52 3.30 -18.26
CA VAL A 61 13.88 2.80 -18.03
C VAL A 61 14.03 1.31 -18.40
N LEU A 62 12.97 0.54 -18.33
CA LEU A 62 12.93 -0.84 -18.84
C LEU A 62 11.73 -0.99 -19.77
N PRO A 63 11.92 -0.93 -21.08
CA PRO A 63 10.84 -0.98 -22.04
C PRO A 63 10.16 -2.36 -22.09
N SER A 64 8.91 -2.39 -22.50
CA SER A 64 8.23 -3.62 -22.93
C SER A 64 9.03 -4.29 -24.07
N GLY A 65 9.07 -5.63 -24.08
CA GLY A 65 9.78 -6.38 -25.10
C GLY A 65 9.06 -6.46 -26.46
N GLY A 66 7.81 -6.01 -26.52
CA GLY A 66 6.95 -6.13 -27.70
C GLY A 66 6.36 -7.54 -27.88
N ASP A 67 5.54 -7.71 -28.91
CA ASP A 67 4.69 -8.90 -29.13
C ASP A 67 5.47 -10.24 -29.21
N GLY A 68 6.68 -10.20 -29.71
CA GLY A 68 7.50 -11.39 -29.96
C GLY A 68 8.35 -11.84 -28.77
N ALA A 69 8.51 -11.00 -27.75
CA ALA A 69 9.36 -11.26 -26.59
C ALA A 69 8.60 -11.94 -25.45
N GLU A 70 9.33 -12.58 -24.53
CA GLU A 70 8.72 -13.17 -23.33
C GLU A 70 8.21 -12.10 -22.34
N ASP A 71 8.77 -10.90 -22.39
CA ASP A 71 8.50 -9.78 -21.50
C ASP A 71 7.69 -8.65 -22.19
N PHE A 72 6.66 -9.03 -22.94
CA PHE A 72 5.66 -8.07 -23.40
C PHE A 72 5.15 -7.21 -22.23
N ASN A 73 4.91 -7.83 -21.06
CA ASN A 73 4.74 -7.17 -19.79
C ASN A 73 5.97 -7.43 -18.92
N ALA A 74 6.64 -6.40 -18.48
CA ALA A 74 7.66 -6.45 -17.45
C ALA A 74 6.97 -6.14 -16.11
N TYR A 75 6.60 -7.22 -15.36
CA TYR A 75 5.94 -7.06 -14.07
C TYR A 75 6.94 -6.96 -12.91
N THR A 76 6.43 -7.00 -11.70
CA THR A 76 7.15 -6.74 -10.44
C THR A 76 8.45 -7.53 -10.29
N GLY A 77 9.39 -6.93 -9.57
CA GLY A 77 10.71 -7.48 -9.35
C GLY A 77 11.50 -6.80 -8.23
N SER A 78 12.82 -6.82 -8.36
CA SER A 78 13.73 -6.18 -7.40
C SER A 78 15.05 -5.77 -8.05
N VAL A 79 15.80 -4.88 -7.39
CA VAL A 79 17.13 -4.44 -7.78
C VAL A 79 18.12 -4.76 -6.67
N VAL A 80 19.29 -5.29 -7.03
CA VAL A 80 20.42 -5.50 -6.12
C VAL A 80 21.71 -4.99 -6.76
N ARG A 81 22.71 -4.75 -5.95
CA ARG A 81 24.07 -4.41 -6.39
C ARG A 81 25.02 -5.55 -6.01
N ASP A 82 25.82 -6.01 -6.95
CA ASP A 82 26.85 -7.01 -6.70
C ASP A 82 28.11 -6.43 -6.05
N ASP A 83 29.12 -7.29 -5.81
CA ASP A 83 30.38 -6.90 -5.17
C ASP A 83 31.30 -6.13 -6.13
N ASP A 84 31.10 -6.24 -7.43
CA ASP A 84 31.85 -5.51 -8.47
C ASP A 84 31.25 -4.13 -8.76
N GLY A 85 30.05 -3.88 -8.20
CA GLY A 85 29.36 -2.60 -8.29
C GLY A 85 28.35 -2.53 -9.44
N GLU A 86 28.11 -3.62 -10.18
CA GLU A 86 27.06 -3.72 -11.17
C GLU A 86 25.71 -3.88 -10.49
N TYR A 87 24.68 -3.28 -11.07
CA TYR A 87 23.30 -3.43 -10.61
C TYR A 87 22.58 -4.51 -11.43
N HIS A 88 21.87 -5.37 -10.72
CA HIS A 88 21.07 -6.45 -11.29
C HIS A 88 19.60 -6.21 -10.99
N LEU A 89 18.78 -6.24 -12.02
CA LEU A 89 17.34 -6.12 -11.94
C LEU A 89 16.73 -7.48 -12.35
N TYR A 90 15.92 -8.05 -11.47
CA TYR A 90 15.12 -9.23 -11.75
C TYR A 90 13.66 -8.82 -11.78
N TYR A 91 12.92 -9.32 -12.76
CA TYR A 91 11.52 -8.97 -12.96
C TYR A 91 10.73 -10.14 -13.53
N THR A 92 9.43 -10.04 -13.46
CA THR A 92 8.54 -11.04 -14.07
C THR A 92 8.34 -10.69 -15.53
N ALA A 93 8.74 -11.60 -16.42
CA ALA A 93 8.42 -11.56 -17.83
C ALA A 93 7.08 -12.28 -18.06
N ASN A 94 6.15 -11.62 -18.73
CA ASN A 94 4.86 -12.17 -19.09
C ASN A 94 4.46 -11.74 -20.50
N ASN A 95 4.10 -12.71 -21.33
CA ASN A 95 3.52 -12.45 -22.63
C ASN A 95 2.17 -13.17 -22.73
N PRO A 96 1.05 -12.45 -22.92
CA PRO A 96 -0.28 -13.05 -23.03
C PRO A 96 -0.41 -14.08 -24.16
N GLY A 97 0.47 -14.03 -25.17
CA GLY A 97 0.54 -15.01 -26.26
C GLY A 97 1.34 -16.27 -25.95
N ARG A 98 2.04 -16.35 -24.80
CA ARG A 98 2.82 -17.49 -24.34
C ARG A 98 2.07 -18.24 -23.25
N LEU A 99 1.45 -19.35 -23.59
CA LEU A 99 0.50 -20.04 -22.70
C LEU A 99 1.08 -21.29 -22.07
N ALA A 100 0.75 -21.51 -20.82
CA ALA A 100 0.89 -22.78 -20.12
C ALA A 100 -0.13 -23.82 -20.65
N PRO A 101 0.02 -25.10 -20.32
CA PRO A 101 -0.91 -26.14 -20.79
C PRO A 101 -2.37 -25.95 -20.40
N ASP A 102 -2.64 -25.17 -19.34
CA ASP A 102 -3.98 -24.84 -18.87
C ASP A 102 -4.58 -23.58 -19.52
N GLY A 103 -3.86 -22.96 -20.46
CA GLY A 103 -4.29 -21.78 -21.20
C GLY A 103 -4.05 -20.44 -20.52
N ARG A 104 -3.47 -20.41 -19.30
CA ARG A 104 -3.00 -19.18 -18.67
C ARG A 104 -1.64 -18.77 -19.21
N SER A 105 -1.34 -17.46 -19.21
CA SER A 105 -0.03 -17.00 -19.67
C SER A 105 1.09 -17.43 -18.73
N LEU A 106 2.22 -17.81 -19.32
CA LEU A 106 3.44 -18.13 -18.60
C LEU A 106 3.97 -16.92 -17.85
N GLN A 107 4.55 -17.15 -16.69
CA GLN A 107 5.31 -16.17 -15.94
C GLN A 107 6.73 -16.68 -15.75
N LEU A 108 7.69 -15.87 -16.12
CA LEU A 108 9.11 -16.20 -16.10
C LEU A 108 9.87 -15.16 -15.29
N VAL A 109 10.99 -15.54 -14.71
CA VAL A 109 11.93 -14.58 -14.13
C VAL A 109 12.90 -14.16 -15.22
N ALA A 110 12.99 -12.86 -15.48
CA ALA A 110 13.93 -12.25 -16.42
C ALA A 110 14.96 -11.39 -15.68
N HIS A 111 16.06 -11.09 -16.36
CA HIS A 111 17.22 -10.42 -15.82
C HIS A 111 17.66 -9.25 -16.70
N ALA A 112 18.10 -8.15 -16.08
CA ALA A 112 18.78 -7.04 -16.74
C ALA A 112 19.88 -6.49 -15.83
N THR A 113 20.92 -5.86 -16.42
CA THR A 113 22.00 -5.20 -15.67
C THR A 113 22.13 -3.73 -16.01
N SER A 114 22.74 -2.96 -15.09
CA SER A 114 22.97 -1.53 -15.24
C SER A 114 24.20 -1.09 -14.46
N THR A 115 24.84 0.00 -14.91
CA THR A 115 25.89 0.68 -14.19
C THR A 115 25.45 2.02 -13.60
N ASP A 116 24.25 2.49 -13.94
CA ASP A 116 23.74 3.83 -13.59
C ASP A 116 22.34 3.85 -12.98
N LEU A 117 21.67 2.68 -12.84
CA LEU A 117 20.30 2.54 -12.34
C LEU A 117 19.22 3.18 -13.24
N VAL A 118 19.58 3.57 -14.46
CA VAL A 118 18.66 4.22 -15.42
C VAL A 118 18.66 3.47 -16.75
N THR A 119 19.82 3.09 -17.24
CA THR A 119 19.99 2.38 -18.51
C THR A 119 20.16 0.88 -18.22
N TRP A 120 19.20 0.06 -18.60
CA TRP A 120 19.19 -1.37 -18.35
C TRP A 120 19.44 -2.19 -19.61
N VAL A 121 20.35 -3.16 -19.53
CA VAL A 121 20.64 -4.12 -20.60
C VAL A 121 19.97 -5.44 -20.23
N LYS A 122 18.99 -5.87 -21.00
CA LYS A 122 18.27 -7.15 -20.82
C LYS A 122 19.14 -8.33 -21.22
N HIS A 123 19.04 -9.42 -20.47
CA HIS A 123 19.71 -10.70 -20.69
C HIS A 123 18.69 -11.82 -20.92
N PRO A 124 18.12 -11.95 -22.14
CA PRO A 124 17.10 -12.98 -22.42
C PRO A 124 17.59 -14.41 -22.15
N GLU A 125 18.88 -14.65 -22.28
CA GLU A 125 19.55 -15.93 -22.02
C GLU A 125 19.50 -16.35 -20.55
N ASP A 126 19.32 -15.42 -19.63
CA ASP A 126 19.22 -15.67 -18.19
C ASP A 126 17.76 -15.89 -17.73
N THR A 127 16.81 -15.87 -18.68
CA THR A 127 15.38 -16.05 -18.37
C THR A 127 15.04 -17.49 -18.03
N PHE A 128 14.31 -17.69 -16.93
CA PHE A 128 13.90 -19.04 -16.50
C PHE A 128 12.47 -19.09 -15.96
N GLY A 129 11.86 -20.26 -16.09
CA GLY A 129 10.50 -20.55 -15.62
C GLY A 129 10.46 -21.40 -14.36
N ALA A 130 9.25 -21.76 -13.96
CA ALA A 130 8.98 -22.59 -12.80
C ALA A 130 9.58 -23.99 -12.96
N PRO A 131 10.31 -24.52 -11.96
CA PRO A 131 10.74 -25.90 -11.95
C PRO A 131 9.57 -26.86 -11.68
N GLU A 132 9.81 -28.16 -11.87
CA GLU A 132 8.83 -29.20 -11.58
C GLU A 132 8.27 -29.07 -10.15
N GLY A 133 6.96 -29.27 -10.01
CA GLY A 133 6.23 -29.12 -8.75
C GLY A 133 5.62 -27.75 -8.53
N TYR A 134 5.94 -26.76 -9.37
CA TYR A 134 5.33 -25.43 -9.35
C TYR A 134 4.49 -25.15 -10.60
N ASP A 135 3.53 -24.26 -10.45
CA ASP A 135 2.62 -23.82 -11.50
C ASP A 135 3.31 -22.78 -12.39
N PRO A 136 3.49 -23.03 -13.71
CA PRO A 136 4.24 -22.14 -14.59
C PRO A 136 3.53 -20.82 -14.91
N ALA A 137 2.24 -20.70 -14.61
CA ALA A 137 1.48 -19.46 -14.76
C ALA A 137 1.39 -18.62 -13.46
N ASP A 138 2.05 -19.09 -12.39
CA ASP A 138 2.16 -18.38 -11.10
C ASP A 138 3.60 -18.51 -10.57
N TRP A 139 4.54 -17.85 -11.26
CA TRP A 139 5.97 -17.83 -10.95
C TRP A 139 6.50 -16.41 -11.20
N ARG A 140 6.35 -15.53 -10.20
CA ARG A 140 6.50 -14.07 -10.40
C ARG A 140 7.04 -13.32 -9.19
N ASP A 141 7.30 -12.04 -9.38
CA ASP A 141 7.69 -11.04 -8.38
C ASP A 141 9.00 -11.40 -7.67
N PRO A 142 10.10 -11.64 -8.40
CA PRO A 142 11.36 -12.03 -7.81
C PRO A 142 11.93 -10.94 -6.92
N PHE A 143 12.35 -11.33 -5.72
CA PHE A 143 13.08 -10.48 -4.79
C PHE A 143 14.41 -11.12 -4.47
N VAL A 144 15.49 -10.47 -4.89
CA VAL A 144 16.86 -10.94 -4.69
C VAL A 144 17.51 -10.20 -3.52
N TYR A 145 18.26 -10.93 -2.72
CA TYR A 145 18.99 -10.40 -1.58
C TYR A 145 20.26 -11.22 -1.31
N ARG A 146 21.24 -10.60 -0.64
CA ARG A 146 22.43 -11.31 -0.18
C ARG A 146 22.03 -12.34 0.88
N ASP A 147 22.43 -13.58 0.72
CA ASP A 147 22.10 -14.64 1.68
C ASP A 147 22.74 -14.33 3.05
N PRO A 148 21.94 -14.17 4.12
CA PRO A 148 22.47 -13.81 5.43
C PRO A 148 23.29 -14.91 6.10
N ASP A 149 23.10 -16.17 5.67
CA ASP A 149 23.77 -17.34 6.23
C ASP A 149 24.82 -17.96 5.27
N GLY A 150 25.01 -17.36 4.09
CA GLY A 150 25.89 -17.85 3.03
C GLY A 150 26.72 -16.76 2.38
N GLU A 151 27.60 -17.14 1.44
CA GLU A 151 28.44 -16.21 0.67
C GLU A 151 27.78 -15.78 -0.65
N GLY A 152 26.62 -16.40 -1.04
CA GLY A 152 25.93 -16.14 -2.29
C GLY A 152 24.69 -15.27 -2.18
N TRP A 153 23.76 -15.51 -3.10
CA TRP A 153 22.53 -14.78 -3.26
C TRP A 153 21.31 -15.70 -3.09
N SER A 154 20.26 -15.16 -2.53
CA SER A 154 18.96 -15.80 -2.49
C SER A 154 17.95 -14.99 -3.31
N LEU A 155 17.09 -15.69 -4.03
CA LEU A 155 15.94 -15.15 -4.73
C LEU A 155 14.70 -15.81 -4.15
N ILE A 156 13.75 -15.01 -3.70
CA ILE A 156 12.41 -15.47 -3.31
C ILE A 156 11.38 -14.91 -4.30
N LEU A 157 10.30 -15.63 -4.50
CA LEU A 157 9.25 -15.21 -5.42
C LEU A 157 7.88 -15.78 -5.05
N ALA A 158 6.85 -15.14 -5.54
CA ALA A 158 5.49 -15.62 -5.47
C ALA A 158 5.30 -16.82 -6.38
N ALA A 159 4.92 -17.97 -5.81
CA ALA A 159 4.71 -19.21 -6.56
C ALA A 159 3.46 -19.94 -6.09
N ARG A 160 3.08 -20.97 -6.85
CA ARG A 160 2.04 -21.92 -6.47
C ARG A 160 2.54 -23.34 -6.68
N HIS A 161 2.14 -24.23 -5.79
CA HIS A 161 2.29 -25.66 -6.07
C HIS A 161 1.43 -26.05 -7.29
N SER A 162 1.93 -26.96 -8.13
CA SER A 162 1.17 -27.50 -9.28
C SER A 162 -0.07 -28.28 -8.85
N GLU A 163 -0.05 -28.85 -7.63
CA GLU A 163 -1.11 -29.70 -7.10
C GLU A 163 -1.67 -29.17 -5.77
N GLY A 164 -2.88 -29.58 -5.43
CA GLY A 164 -3.54 -29.26 -4.17
C GLY A 164 -4.81 -28.43 -4.34
N ALA A 165 -5.43 -28.05 -3.22
CA ALA A 165 -6.63 -27.23 -3.20
C ALA A 165 -6.33 -25.84 -3.77
N GLU A 166 -7.06 -25.42 -4.80
CA GLU A 166 -6.76 -24.25 -5.63
C GLU A 166 -6.42 -22.97 -4.83
N ARG A 167 -7.21 -22.67 -3.81
CA ARG A 167 -7.02 -21.44 -3.00
C ARG A 167 -5.99 -21.58 -1.86
N ARG A 168 -5.20 -22.67 -1.86
CA ARG A 168 -4.23 -22.99 -0.80
C ARG A 168 -2.90 -23.47 -1.36
N ARG A 169 -2.61 -23.20 -2.62
CA ARG A 169 -1.37 -23.61 -3.28
C ARG A 169 -0.27 -22.57 -3.21
N GLY A 170 -0.57 -21.35 -2.68
CA GLY A 170 0.39 -20.27 -2.57
C GLY A 170 1.58 -20.61 -1.68
N VAL A 171 2.75 -20.28 -2.16
CA VAL A 171 4.05 -20.55 -1.53
C VAL A 171 5.04 -19.45 -1.89
N VAL A 172 5.93 -19.09 -0.97
CA VAL A 172 7.09 -18.26 -1.29
C VAL A 172 8.25 -19.19 -1.62
N ALA A 173 8.50 -19.39 -2.91
CA ALA A 173 9.58 -20.23 -3.39
C ALA A 173 10.94 -19.56 -3.14
N ARG A 174 12.02 -20.36 -3.08
CA ARG A 174 13.39 -19.85 -2.90
C ARG A 174 14.35 -20.57 -3.85
N LEU A 175 15.25 -19.77 -4.43
CA LEU A 175 16.39 -20.21 -5.22
C LEU A 175 17.66 -19.57 -4.64
N VAL A 176 18.80 -20.19 -4.95
CA VAL A 176 20.11 -19.65 -4.55
C VAL A 176 21.03 -19.56 -5.76
N SER A 177 21.97 -18.62 -5.73
CA SER A 177 22.95 -18.39 -6.78
C SER A 177 24.28 -17.95 -6.19
N ASP A 178 25.37 -18.32 -6.87
CA ASP A 178 26.72 -17.87 -6.54
C ASP A 178 27.15 -16.69 -7.46
N ASP A 179 26.46 -16.50 -8.61
CA ASP A 179 26.90 -15.62 -9.72
C ASP A 179 25.81 -14.64 -10.21
N LEU A 180 24.62 -14.62 -9.59
CA LEU A 180 23.46 -13.80 -10.01
C LEU A 180 22.97 -14.14 -11.45
N ARG A 181 23.35 -15.27 -12.01
CA ARG A 181 22.93 -15.73 -13.36
C ARG A 181 22.33 -17.13 -13.34
N THR A 182 22.96 -18.02 -12.60
CA THR A 182 22.54 -19.42 -12.48
C THR A 182 21.84 -19.66 -11.16
N TRP A 183 20.54 -19.97 -11.23
CA TRP A 183 19.70 -20.15 -10.05
C TRP A 183 19.34 -21.61 -9.81
N ARG A 184 19.52 -22.08 -8.58
CA ARG A 184 19.20 -23.44 -8.15
C ARG A 184 18.04 -23.43 -7.17
N PRO A 185 16.94 -24.16 -7.44
CA PRO A 185 15.80 -24.21 -6.51
C PRO A 185 16.20 -24.91 -5.19
N THR A 186 15.64 -24.45 -4.10
CA THR A 186 15.80 -25.02 -2.76
C THR A 186 14.44 -25.31 -2.13
N ALA A 187 14.41 -25.71 -0.85
CA ALA A 187 13.17 -25.71 -0.10
C ALA A 187 12.56 -24.29 -0.06
N PRO A 188 11.23 -24.17 -0.16
CA PRO A 188 10.55 -22.86 -0.08
C PRO A 188 10.95 -22.10 1.18
N LEU A 189 11.02 -20.77 1.09
CA LEU A 189 11.20 -19.91 2.25
C LEU A 189 10.00 -20.02 3.20
N TRP A 190 8.81 -20.10 2.63
CA TRP A 190 7.56 -20.19 3.41
C TRP A 190 6.48 -20.92 2.62
N ASP A 191 5.97 -22.02 3.16
CA ASP A 191 4.87 -22.81 2.59
C ASP A 191 3.69 -22.87 3.58
N PRO A 192 2.88 -21.81 3.65
CA PRO A 192 1.79 -21.72 4.62
C PRO A 192 0.56 -22.55 4.26
N ARG A 193 0.50 -23.12 3.06
CA ARG A 193 -0.70 -23.78 2.52
C ARG A 193 -1.95 -22.87 2.63
N ARG A 194 -1.76 -21.60 2.32
CA ARG A 194 -2.77 -20.57 2.46
C ARG A 194 -2.70 -19.63 1.26
N PHE A 195 -3.86 -19.11 0.85
CA PHE A 195 -4.04 -18.19 -0.28
C PHE A 195 -3.75 -18.83 -1.66
N ILE A 196 -4.19 -18.12 -2.68
CA ILE A 196 -3.86 -18.46 -4.09
C ILE A 196 -2.36 -18.27 -4.29
N THR A 197 -1.83 -17.13 -3.88
CA THR A 197 -0.41 -16.78 -3.95
C THR A 197 -0.06 -15.73 -2.88
N GLN A 198 1.23 -15.51 -2.65
CA GLN A 198 1.80 -14.44 -1.85
C GLN A 198 2.60 -13.53 -2.79
N GLU A 199 1.93 -12.49 -3.35
CA GLU A 199 2.51 -11.60 -4.35
C GLU A 199 3.56 -10.65 -3.75
N CYS A 200 4.44 -10.13 -4.60
CA CYS A 200 5.43 -9.10 -4.26
C CYS A 200 6.23 -9.42 -2.97
N PRO A 201 6.74 -10.65 -2.78
CA PRO A 201 7.44 -10.97 -1.54
C PRO A 201 8.69 -10.09 -1.39
N GLU A 202 8.96 -9.70 -0.15
CA GLU A 202 10.15 -8.96 0.25
C GLU A 202 10.65 -9.47 1.60
N LEU A 203 11.95 -9.63 1.74
CA LEU A 203 12.60 -10.03 2.99
C LEU A 203 13.58 -8.95 3.45
N PHE A 204 13.43 -8.48 4.67
CA PHE A 204 14.39 -7.54 5.26
C PHE A 204 14.56 -7.76 6.76
N ARG A 205 15.63 -7.17 7.30
CA ARG A 205 15.90 -7.16 8.73
C ARG A 205 15.76 -5.76 9.32
N MET A 206 15.14 -5.66 10.48
CA MET A 206 15.07 -4.44 11.27
C MET A 206 15.29 -4.78 12.75
N GLY A 207 16.32 -4.23 13.34
CA GLY A 207 16.77 -4.62 14.67
C GLY A 207 17.14 -6.12 14.75
N GLN A 208 16.46 -6.84 15.63
CA GLN A 208 16.69 -8.28 15.83
C GLN A 208 15.66 -9.17 15.11
N TRP A 209 14.79 -8.57 14.28
CA TRP A 209 13.72 -9.27 13.60
C TRP A 209 13.89 -9.27 12.10
N TRP A 210 13.52 -10.38 11.48
CA TRP A 210 13.32 -10.52 10.05
C TRP A 210 11.84 -10.36 9.74
N TYR A 211 11.55 -9.72 8.62
CA TYR A 211 10.20 -9.48 8.13
C TYR A 211 10.06 -10.00 6.72
N LEU A 212 9.05 -10.85 6.53
CA LEU A 212 8.59 -11.31 5.22
C LEU A 212 7.31 -10.54 4.90
N VAL A 213 7.40 -9.62 3.95
CA VAL A 213 6.24 -8.87 3.42
C VAL A 213 5.70 -9.60 2.21
N TYR A 214 4.40 -9.56 2.03
CA TYR A 214 3.73 -10.10 0.85
C TYR A 214 2.33 -9.48 0.70
N SER A 215 1.81 -9.43 -0.54
CA SER A 215 0.45 -9.02 -0.85
C SER A 215 -0.43 -10.23 -1.15
N GLU A 216 -1.70 -10.18 -0.78
CA GLU A 216 -2.65 -11.25 -1.02
C GLU A 216 -4.02 -10.71 -1.42
N PHE A 217 -4.64 -11.34 -2.40
CA PHE A 217 -5.96 -10.97 -2.92
C PHE A 217 -7.04 -12.04 -2.68
N THR A 218 -6.68 -13.14 -2.04
CA THR A 218 -7.59 -14.27 -1.83
C THR A 218 -8.63 -13.98 -0.77
N ASP A 219 -8.23 -13.26 0.29
CA ASP A 219 -9.04 -13.00 1.47
C ASP A 219 -9.45 -11.52 1.56
N ARG A 220 -8.49 -10.60 1.66
CA ARG A 220 -8.80 -9.20 1.95
C ARG A 220 -8.25 -8.19 0.95
N PHE A 221 -7.39 -8.58 0.03
CA PHE A 221 -6.69 -7.68 -0.87
C PHE A 221 -5.86 -6.65 -0.10
N VAL A 222 -4.83 -7.12 0.59
CA VAL A 222 -3.97 -6.29 1.44
C VAL A 222 -2.51 -6.73 1.36
N THR A 223 -1.59 -5.82 1.70
CA THR A 223 -0.20 -6.16 1.96
C THR A 223 -0.01 -6.51 3.42
N ARG A 224 0.57 -7.69 3.69
CA ARG A 224 0.81 -8.24 5.02
C ARG A 224 2.29 -8.38 5.32
N TYR A 225 2.61 -8.58 6.59
CA TYR A 225 3.94 -9.02 6.99
C TYR A 225 3.88 -10.20 7.96
N ARG A 226 4.98 -10.94 7.99
CA ARG A 226 5.31 -11.94 9.00
C ARG A 226 6.63 -11.57 9.63
N MET A 227 6.88 -12.01 10.85
CA MET A 227 8.10 -11.70 11.58
C MET A 227 8.76 -12.96 12.16
N SER A 228 10.09 -12.96 12.24
CA SER A 228 10.87 -14.07 12.75
C SER A 228 12.20 -13.60 13.36
N ARG A 229 12.80 -14.43 14.21
CA ARG A 229 14.17 -14.21 14.68
C ARG A 229 15.23 -14.79 13.74
N SER A 230 14.80 -15.56 12.75
CA SER A 230 15.65 -16.18 11.75
C SER A 230 15.18 -15.83 10.32
N PRO A 231 16.07 -15.67 9.34
CA PRO A 231 15.71 -15.41 7.95
C PRO A 231 14.95 -16.58 7.29
N GLN A 232 14.98 -17.78 7.88
CA GLN A 232 14.25 -18.96 7.41
C GLN A 232 12.94 -19.20 8.18
N GLY A 233 12.53 -18.32 9.12
CA GLY A 233 11.39 -18.55 9.97
C GLY A 233 11.74 -19.29 11.28
N PRO A 234 10.78 -19.82 12.05
CA PRO A 234 9.36 -19.82 11.73
C PRO A 234 8.74 -18.41 11.68
N TRP A 235 7.78 -18.24 10.77
CA TRP A 235 7.14 -16.93 10.48
C TRP A 235 5.91 -16.73 11.37
N LEU A 236 6.00 -15.78 12.29
CA LEU A 236 4.94 -15.41 13.21
C LEU A 236 4.00 -14.37 12.57
N ALA A 237 2.71 -14.53 12.77
CA ALA A 237 1.70 -13.55 12.41
C ALA A 237 1.39 -12.66 13.63
N PRO A 238 1.72 -11.37 13.62
CA PRO A 238 1.25 -10.46 14.65
C PRO A 238 -0.25 -10.21 14.53
N GLU A 239 -0.88 -9.71 15.58
CA GLU A 239 -2.31 -9.41 15.61
C GLU A 239 -2.68 -8.38 14.52
N ARG A 240 -1.85 -7.35 14.37
CA ARG A 240 -1.95 -6.34 13.30
C ARG A 240 -0.88 -6.61 12.25
N ASP A 241 -1.18 -7.48 11.30
CA ASP A 241 -0.23 -7.99 10.31
C ASP A 241 -0.32 -7.31 8.94
N THR A 242 -1.11 -6.23 8.80
CA THR A 242 -1.26 -5.48 7.55
C THR A 242 -0.60 -4.11 7.62
N ILE A 243 -0.09 -3.63 6.49
CA ILE A 243 0.57 -2.32 6.37
C ILE A 243 -0.48 -1.21 6.36
N ASP A 244 -1.52 -1.39 5.56
CA ASP A 244 -2.68 -0.49 5.42
C ASP A 244 -3.93 -1.34 5.20
N GLY A 245 -5.03 -0.76 4.75
CA GLY A 245 -6.24 -1.44 4.29
C GLY A 245 -6.17 -1.80 2.80
N ARG A 246 -7.30 -2.25 2.25
CA ARG A 246 -7.42 -2.67 0.84
C ARG A 246 -7.25 -1.53 -0.18
N GLY A 247 -7.27 -0.30 0.25
CA GLY A 247 -7.07 0.87 -0.62
C GLY A 247 -5.60 1.12 -0.99
N PHE A 248 -4.65 0.45 -0.31
CA PHE A 248 -3.21 0.57 -0.53
C PHE A 248 -2.60 -0.81 -0.72
N TYR A 249 -1.99 -1.08 -1.87
CA TYR A 249 -1.61 -2.44 -2.25
C TYR A 249 -0.19 -2.54 -2.81
N ALA A 250 0.31 -3.79 -2.89
CA ALA A 250 1.60 -4.19 -3.44
C ALA A 250 2.79 -3.43 -2.84
N ALA A 251 2.70 -3.12 -1.53
CA ALA A 251 3.71 -2.31 -0.89
C ALA A 251 5.04 -3.07 -0.73
N LYS A 252 6.11 -2.45 -1.19
CA LYS A 252 7.51 -2.86 -0.98
C LYS A 252 8.27 -1.73 -0.30
N SER A 253 9.44 -2.02 0.24
CA SER A 253 10.13 -1.04 1.09
C SER A 253 11.59 -0.83 0.75
N ALA A 254 12.13 0.33 1.13
CA ALA A 254 13.55 0.60 1.12
C ALA A 254 14.00 1.18 2.46
N GLN A 255 15.25 0.91 2.82
CA GLN A 255 15.90 1.64 3.92
C GLN A 255 16.40 2.97 3.38
N TRP A 256 15.99 4.05 4.02
CA TRP A 256 16.37 5.40 3.63
C TRP A 256 16.53 6.27 4.87
N ASP A 257 17.63 6.97 4.98
CA ASP A 257 17.98 7.84 6.12
C ASP A 257 17.77 7.16 7.49
N GLY A 258 18.22 5.90 7.60
CA GLY A 258 18.09 5.10 8.83
C GLY A 258 16.68 4.61 9.15
N ARG A 259 15.70 4.90 8.31
CA ARG A 259 14.28 4.52 8.44
C ARG A 259 13.86 3.51 7.36
N ARG A 260 12.78 2.80 7.59
CA ARG A 260 12.17 1.89 6.61
C ARG A 260 10.91 2.55 6.04
N ILE A 261 10.94 2.86 4.75
CA ILE A 261 9.83 3.49 4.04
C ILE A 261 9.21 2.47 3.09
N PHE A 262 7.91 2.29 3.22
CA PHE A 262 7.10 1.47 2.34
C PHE A 262 6.45 2.33 1.26
N PHE A 263 6.44 1.82 0.04
CA PHE A 263 5.83 2.42 -1.12
C PHE A 263 4.83 1.44 -1.73
N GLY A 264 3.65 1.91 -1.97
CA GLY A 264 2.59 1.17 -2.65
C GLY A 264 1.71 2.11 -3.45
N TRP A 265 0.70 1.58 -4.10
CA TRP A 265 -0.25 2.40 -4.82
C TRP A 265 -1.60 2.45 -4.12
N ILE A 266 -2.14 3.68 -4.02
CA ILE A 266 -3.54 3.89 -3.61
C ILE A 266 -4.39 3.63 -4.85
N ALA A 267 -5.23 2.61 -4.77
CA ALA A 267 -6.05 2.13 -5.89
C ALA A 267 -6.96 3.23 -6.43
N SER A 268 -7.00 3.35 -7.75
CA SER A 268 -8.02 4.14 -8.42
C SER A 268 -9.34 3.38 -8.54
N ARG A 269 -10.42 4.10 -8.86
CA ARG A 269 -11.73 3.50 -9.09
C ARG A 269 -12.23 3.78 -10.49
N GLN A 270 -13.05 2.89 -10.99
CA GLN A 270 -13.66 3.03 -12.31
C GLN A 270 -14.49 4.32 -12.37
N ASP A 271 -14.33 5.07 -13.47
CA ASP A 271 -15.02 6.32 -13.76
C ASP A 271 -14.78 7.44 -12.72
N GLU A 272 -13.71 7.32 -11.91
CA GLU A 272 -13.36 8.25 -10.83
C GLU A 272 -14.58 8.54 -9.92
N ARG A 273 -15.24 7.49 -9.45
CA ARG A 273 -16.41 7.53 -8.58
C ARG A 273 -16.21 6.65 -7.34
N ASP A 274 -16.77 7.05 -6.21
CA ASP A 274 -16.69 6.29 -4.97
C ASP A 274 -17.39 4.93 -5.05
N ASP A 275 -18.39 4.77 -5.90
CA ASP A 275 -19.08 3.51 -6.19
C ASP A 275 -18.46 2.71 -7.34
N GLY A 276 -17.42 3.23 -7.97
CA GLY A 276 -16.68 2.55 -9.01
C GLY A 276 -15.93 1.32 -8.50
N ARG A 277 -15.76 0.31 -9.34
CA ARG A 277 -14.95 -0.87 -9.02
C ARG A 277 -13.50 -0.46 -8.75
N TRP A 278 -12.85 -1.11 -7.81
CA TRP A 278 -11.43 -0.97 -7.60
C TRP A 278 -10.67 -1.44 -8.84
N LEU A 279 -9.72 -0.64 -9.29
CA LEU A 279 -8.87 -0.95 -10.43
C LEU A 279 -7.45 -1.22 -9.96
N TRP A 280 -6.76 -2.10 -10.68
CA TRP A 280 -5.32 -2.27 -10.50
C TRP A 280 -4.59 -0.98 -10.89
N ALA A 281 -3.50 -0.67 -10.18
CA ALA A 281 -2.77 0.59 -10.26
C ALA A 281 -3.52 1.83 -9.75
N GLY A 282 -2.77 2.87 -9.47
CA GLY A 282 -3.31 4.10 -8.88
C GLY A 282 -2.25 5.17 -8.72
N THR A 283 -2.13 5.69 -7.49
CA THR A 283 -1.19 6.76 -7.15
C THR A 283 -0.20 6.27 -6.10
N LEU A 284 1.09 6.49 -6.33
CA LEU A 284 2.14 6.17 -5.37
C LEU A 284 1.97 6.95 -4.08
N ALA A 285 2.05 6.25 -2.97
CA ALA A 285 2.08 6.81 -1.62
C ALA A 285 3.15 6.14 -0.77
N ALA A 286 3.60 6.83 0.27
CA ALA A 286 4.61 6.36 1.20
C ALA A 286 4.04 6.21 2.62
N LEU A 287 4.52 5.19 3.34
CA LEU A 287 4.32 5.00 4.77
C LEU A 287 5.66 4.66 5.43
N GLU A 288 5.92 5.20 6.61
CA GLU A 288 7.08 4.86 7.43
C GLU A 288 6.71 3.75 8.40
N ALA A 289 7.51 2.69 8.43
CA ALA A 289 7.40 1.63 9.42
C ALA A 289 8.24 1.97 10.66
N VAL A 290 7.63 1.81 11.83
CA VAL A 290 8.28 1.99 13.14
C VAL A 290 8.19 0.68 13.91
N GLN A 291 9.35 0.16 14.32
CA GLN A 291 9.39 -1.09 15.08
C GLN A 291 9.08 -0.85 16.55
N ALA A 292 8.07 -1.53 17.07
CA ALA A 292 7.77 -1.58 18.51
C ALA A 292 8.76 -2.50 19.26
N ALA A 293 8.75 -2.44 20.58
CA ALA A 293 9.68 -3.19 21.44
C ALA A 293 9.56 -4.71 21.29
N ASP A 294 8.36 -5.21 20.97
CA ASP A 294 8.08 -6.64 20.74
C ASP A 294 8.40 -7.09 19.30
N GLY A 295 8.80 -6.15 18.42
CA GLY A 295 9.10 -6.37 17.03
C GLY A 295 7.93 -6.17 16.09
N THR A 296 6.72 -5.89 16.56
CA THR A 296 5.60 -5.52 15.67
C THR A 296 5.85 -4.19 14.99
N LEU A 297 5.24 -3.98 13.83
CA LEU A 297 5.39 -2.76 13.05
C LEU A 297 4.16 -1.88 13.18
N ASP A 298 4.37 -0.64 13.57
CA ASP A 298 3.44 0.46 13.42
C ASP A 298 3.72 1.20 12.10
N PHE A 299 2.69 1.78 11.49
CA PHE A 299 2.79 2.52 10.23
C PHE A 299 2.24 3.93 10.40
N ARG A 300 2.96 4.91 9.82
CA ARG A 300 2.60 6.32 9.86
C ARG A 300 2.98 7.05 8.58
N GLN A 301 2.45 8.23 8.39
CA GLN A 301 2.94 9.14 7.35
C GLN A 301 4.38 9.58 7.66
N PRO A 302 5.27 9.64 6.67
CA PRO A 302 6.61 10.21 6.85
C PRO A 302 6.55 11.66 7.34
N ARG A 303 7.50 12.03 8.18
CA ARG A 303 7.57 13.39 8.76
C ARG A 303 7.60 14.46 7.69
N GLU A 304 8.40 14.27 6.65
CA GLU A 304 8.57 15.22 5.54
C GLU A 304 7.26 15.51 4.81
N VAL A 305 6.43 14.47 4.66
CA VAL A 305 5.10 14.58 4.07
C VAL A 305 4.17 15.44 4.94
N LEU A 306 4.21 15.27 6.26
CA LEU A 306 3.40 16.09 7.18
C LEU A 306 3.92 17.53 7.26
N GLU A 307 5.24 17.74 7.28
CA GLU A 307 5.88 19.06 7.33
C GLU A 307 5.65 19.88 6.05
N ALA A 308 5.40 19.20 4.92
CA ALA A 308 5.00 19.84 3.67
C ALA A 308 3.65 20.56 3.75
N TYR A 309 2.87 20.31 4.80
CA TYR A 309 1.62 20.96 5.13
C TYR A 309 1.76 21.63 6.51
N SER A 310 2.42 22.77 6.55
CA SER A 310 2.75 23.45 7.80
C SER A 310 2.16 24.86 7.91
N GLN A 311 1.51 25.40 6.86
CA GLN A 311 0.86 26.70 6.93
C GLN A 311 -0.47 26.57 7.68
N PRO A 312 -0.60 27.16 8.92
CA PRO A 312 -1.85 27.07 9.69
C PRO A 312 -3.02 27.74 8.95
N ASP A 313 -4.17 27.09 8.95
CA ASP A 313 -5.41 27.59 8.35
C ASP A 313 -6.52 27.73 9.40
N TYR A 314 -6.80 26.68 10.15
CA TYR A 314 -7.79 26.66 11.21
C TYR A 314 -7.19 26.14 12.52
N HIS A 315 -7.66 26.64 13.65
CA HIS A 315 -7.31 26.19 14.99
C HIS A 315 -8.52 26.20 15.91
N LEU A 316 -8.79 25.09 16.59
CA LEU A 316 -9.85 25.01 17.59
C LEU A 316 -9.47 25.82 18.83
N ARG A 317 -10.23 26.89 19.11
CA ARG A 317 -9.89 27.89 20.15
C ARG A 317 -9.97 27.36 21.58
N ALA A 318 -10.79 26.35 21.83
CA ALA A 318 -10.97 25.72 23.14
C ALA A 318 -11.46 24.29 22.97
N PRO A 319 -11.15 23.39 23.93
CA PRO A 319 -11.67 22.04 23.89
C PRO A 319 -13.19 21.99 23.73
N LEU A 320 -13.65 21.16 22.82
CA LEU A 320 -15.07 20.96 22.54
C LEU A 320 -15.50 19.60 23.09
N ARG A 321 -16.32 19.61 24.16
CA ARG A 321 -16.98 18.40 24.64
C ARG A 321 -18.35 18.29 24.02
N MET A 322 -18.69 17.11 23.52
CA MET A 322 -19.98 16.80 22.93
C MET A 322 -20.38 15.37 23.17
N GLY A 323 -21.63 15.07 22.92
CA GLY A 323 -22.20 13.74 23.00
C GLY A 323 -23.20 13.60 24.15
N SER A 324 -24.04 12.58 23.99
CA SER A 324 -25.09 12.16 24.90
C SER A 324 -25.13 10.64 24.95
N ALA A 325 -25.46 10.07 26.09
CA ALA A 325 -25.63 8.64 26.25
C ALA A 325 -26.87 8.06 25.50
N GLU A 326 -27.70 8.92 24.94
CA GLU A 326 -29.00 8.51 24.37
C GLU A 326 -29.17 8.85 22.90
N ARG A 327 -28.21 9.54 22.27
CA ARG A 327 -28.38 10.02 20.90
C ARG A 327 -27.06 10.30 20.20
N TYR A 328 -27.15 10.37 18.88
CA TYR A 328 -26.10 10.91 18.02
C TYR A 328 -26.05 12.44 18.14
N GLU A 329 -24.85 12.99 18.29
CA GLU A 329 -24.58 14.43 18.22
C GLU A 329 -23.46 14.68 17.20
N SER A 330 -23.63 15.74 16.40
CA SER A 330 -22.61 16.20 15.47
C SER A 330 -22.43 17.70 15.51
N ALA A 331 -21.24 18.17 15.14
CA ALA A 331 -20.92 19.58 14.98
C ALA A 331 -19.95 19.77 13.82
N VAL A 332 -20.28 20.69 12.92
CA VAL A 332 -19.37 21.14 11.87
C VAL A 332 -18.53 22.29 12.43
N LEU A 333 -17.21 22.21 12.28
CA LEU A 333 -16.25 23.05 13.00
C LEU A 333 -15.52 24.07 12.13
N THR A 334 -15.36 23.77 10.84
CA THR A 334 -14.61 24.65 9.93
C THR A 334 -15.51 25.24 8.84
N ASP A 335 -15.00 26.24 8.15
CA ASP A 335 -15.49 26.61 6.83
C ASP A 335 -15.08 25.54 5.79
N VAL A 336 -15.48 25.73 4.53
CA VAL A 336 -15.07 24.82 3.44
C VAL A 336 -13.56 24.89 3.25
N LEU A 337 -12.90 23.75 3.44
CA LEU A 337 -11.46 23.62 3.29
C LEU A 337 -11.05 23.46 1.83
N PRO A 338 -9.81 23.82 1.49
CA PRO A 338 -9.22 23.54 0.19
C PRO A 338 -9.16 22.02 -0.11
N ARG A 339 -8.90 21.70 -1.38
CA ARG A 339 -8.74 20.30 -1.83
C ARG A 339 -7.51 19.61 -1.24
N ASP A 340 -6.48 20.42 -0.97
CA ASP A 340 -5.20 19.97 -0.43
C ASP A 340 -5.07 20.50 0.99
N VAL A 341 -5.18 19.62 1.97
CA VAL A 341 -5.19 19.99 3.39
C VAL A 341 -4.70 18.85 4.27
N ARG A 342 -3.98 19.19 5.33
CA ARG A 342 -3.71 18.29 6.45
C ARG A 342 -4.62 18.66 7.61
N ILE A 343 -5.22 17.67 8.25
CA ILE A 343 -6.05 17.81 9.45
C ILE A 343 -5.35 17.04 10.57
N GLU A 344 -5.19 17.70 11.72
CA GLU A 344 -4.65 17.08 12.93
C GLU A 344 -5.68 17.22 14.05
N ALA A 345 -6.05 16.10 14.69
CA ALA A 345 -7.04 16.10 15.77
C ALA A 345 -6.61 15.23 16.94
N ASP A 346 -6.86 15.71 18.16
CA ASP A 346 -6.70 14.95 19.40
C ASP A 346 -8.06 14.78 20.06
N LEU A 347 -8.46 13.53 20.27
CA LEU A 347 -9.76 13.15 20.82
C LEU A 347 -9.58 12.35 22.09
N GLU A 348 -10.44 12.62 23.09
CA GLU A 348 -10.58 11.84 24.30
C GLU A 348 -12.05 11.48 24.50
N TRP A 349 -12.37 10.33 25.11
CA TRP A 349 -13.76 9.91 25.31
C TRP A 349 -14.00 9.22 26.62
N GLU A 350 -15.26 9.29 27.07
CA GLU A 350 -15.71 8.68 28.31
C GLU A 350 -15.87 7.14 28.18
N PRO A 351 -15.78 6.40 29.29
CA PRO A 351 -16.08 4.97 29.28
C PRO A 351 -17.48 4.70 28.74
N GLY A 352 -17.58 3.69 27.86
CA GLY A 352 -18.86 3.28 27.27
C GLY A 352 -19.25 4.04 26.01
N THR A 353 -18.49 5.06 25.60
CA THR A 353 -18.72 5.73 24.31
C THR A 353 -18.60 4.72 23.18
N ARG A 354 -19.63 4.65 22.33
CA ARG A 354 -19.75 3.64 21.29
C ARG A 354 -18.96 4.00 20.04
N GLU A 355 -19.07 5.27 19.60
CA GLU A 355 -18.44 5.75 18.40
C GLU A 355 -18.01 7.21 18.54
N ILE A 356 -16.84 7.53 18.05
CA ILE A 356 -16.32 8.87 17.87
C ILE A 356 -15.89 9.01 16.43
N SER A 357 -16.35 10.04 15.73
CA SER A 357 -16.14 10.21 14.30
C SER A 357 -15.58 11.58 13.95
N LEU A 358 -14.56 11.58 13.12
CA LEU A 358 -14.11 12.78 12.41
C LEU A 358 -14.83 12.82 11.06
N LEU A 359 -15.63 13.87 10.84
CA LEU A 359 -16.31 14.15 9.58
C LEU A 359 -15.33 14.89 8.66
N ILE A 360 -15.17 14.42 7.44
CA ILE A 360 -14.17 14.91 6.49
C ILE A 360 -14.87 15.29 5.18
N ARG A 361 -14.61 16.50 4.69
CA ARG A 361 -15.27 17.06 3.51
C ARG A 361 -16.80 17.00 3.59
N THR A 362 -17.31 17.23 4.78
CA THR A 362 -18.76 17.23 5.02
C THR A 362 -19.44 18.52 4.54
N ASP A 363 -20.75 18.46 4.34
CA ASP A 363 -21.59 19.64 4.08
C ASP A 363 -21.80 20.49 5.34
N SER A 364 -22.65 21.52 5.26
CA SER A 364 -22.92 22.42 6.37
C SER A 364 -23.69 21.79 7.53
N GLU A 365 -24.39 20.69 7.28
CA GLU A 365 -25.19 20.00 8.28
C GLU A 365 -24.50 18.75 8.86
N GLY A 366 -23.36 18.35 8.28
CA GLY A 366 -22.65 17.12 8.67
C GLY A 366 -23.28 15.84 8.11
N GLU A 367 -24.15 15.95 7.09
CA GLU A 367 -24.96 14.86 6.58
C GLU A 367 -24.34 14.15 5.39
N ASN A 368 -23.46 14.81 4.64
CA ASN A 368 -22.82 14.24 3.44
C ASN A 368 -21.32 14.46 3.48
N GLY A 369 -20.54 13.40 3.32
CA GLY A 369 -19.08 13.48 3.33
C GLY A 369 -18.43 12.15 3.58
N TYR A 370 -17.17 12.18 3.98
CA TYR A 370 -16.43 11.02 4.46
C TYR A 370 -16.37 11.04 5.98
N VAL A 371 -16.27 9.86 6.57
CA VAL A 371 -16.24 9.70 8.02
C VAL A 371 -15.14 8.73 8.43
N LEU A 372 -14.27 9.16 9.32
CA LEU A 372 -13.35 8.30 10.03
C LEU A 372 -13.96 7.99 11.40
N ARG A 373 -14.46 6.77 11.59
CA ARG A 373 -15.05 6.30 12.84
C ARG A 373 -14.02 5.55 13.68
N LEU A 374 -13.99 5.88 14.95
CA LEU A 374 -13.32 5.11 15.98
C LEU A 374 -14.40 4.40 16.81
N GLU A 375 -14.33 3.07 16.85
CA GLU A 375 -15.31 2.22 17.54
C GLU A 375 -14.63 1.48 18.69
N PRO A 376 -14.56 2.07 19.90
CA PRO A 376 -13.77 1.52 21.01
C PRO A 376 -14.18 0.11 21.44
N ALA A 377 -15.48 -0.19 21.46
CA ALA A 377 -16.00 -1.50 21.83
C ALA A 377 -15.61 -2.61 20.86
N LEU A 378 -15.30 -2.27 19.62
CA LEU A 378 -14.89 -3.19 18.57
C LEU A 378 -13.37 -3.14 18.30
N SER A 379 -12.65 -2.26 19.01
CA SER A 379 -11.20 -2.03 18.81
C SER A 379 -10.84 -1.85 17.34
N ARG A 380 -11.60 -1.00 16.63
CA ARG A 380 -11.36 -0.75 15.20
C ARG A 380 -11.53 0.70 14.81
N MET A 381 -10.88 1.06 13.71
CA MET A 381 -11.12 2.28 12.94
C MET A 381 -11.76 1.92 11.59
N VAL A 382 -12.64 2.78 11.12
CA VAL A 382 -13.35 2.61 9.84
C VAL A 382 -13.32 3.91 9.07
N LEU A 383 -12.93 3.87 7.81
CA LEU A 383 -13.09 4.97 6.87
C LEU A 383 -14.25 4.64 5.92
N ASP A 384 -15.25 5.49 5.89
CA ASP A 384 -16.48 5.27 5.15
C ASP A 384 -17.00 6.57 4.52
N ARG A 385 -18.01 6.46 3.70
CA ARG A 385 -18.78 7.57 3.14
C ARG A 385 -20.17 7.63 3.77
N TRP A 386 -20.65 8.84 4.02
CA TRP A 386 -21.98 9.07 4.56
C TRP A 386 -22.72 10.17 3.79
N PRO A 387 -24.03 10.03 3.45
CA PRO A 387 -24.75 8.77 3.53
C PRO A 387 -24.24 7.79 2.47
N ARG A 388 -24.56 6.52 2.67
CA ARG A 388 -24.36 5.51 1.64
C ARG A 388 -25.29 5.83 0.46
N GLN A 389 -24.94 5.37 -0.75
CA GLN A 389 -25.44 5.87 -2.03
C GLN A 389 -26.94 6.12 -2.14
N VAL A 390 -27.75 5.16 -1.75
CA VAL A 390 -29.21 5.26 -1.83
C VAL A 390 -29.80 4.91 -0.47
N HIS A 391 -30.68 5.72 0.02
CA HIS A 391 -31.37 5.50 1.28
C HIS A 391 -32.87 5.78 1.14
N GLY A 392 -33.66 5.26 2.04
CA GLY A 392 -35.08 5.52 2.13
C GLY A 392 -35.90 4.72 1.14
N THR A 393 -35.89 5.06 -0.13
CA THR A 393 -36.71 4.38 -1.15
C THR A 393 -36.29 2.94 -1.42
N GLU A 394 -35.03 2.59 -1.14
CA GLU A 394 -34.47 1.26 -1.41
C GLU A 394 -34.43 0.34 -0.18
N GLN A 395 -34.93 0.79 0.95
CA GLN A 395 -34.87 0.01 2.20
C GLN A 395 -35.54 -1.34 2.17
N TRP A 396 -36.40 -1.62 1.20
CA TRP A 396 -37.04 -2.91 0.96
C TRP A 396 -36.16 -3.90 0.20
N HIS A 397 -35.09 -3.43 -0.41
CA HIS A 397 -34.21 -4.20 -1.25
C HIS A 397 -32.95 -4.52 -0.46
N ILE A 398 -32.92 -5.63 0.24
CA ILE A 398 -31.83 -6.05 1.14
C ILE A 398 -30.45 -5.96 0.47
N SER A 399 -30.36 -6.19 -0.84
CA SER A 399 -29.11 -6.14 -1.58
C SER A 399 -28.78 -4.78 -2.20
N GLY A 400 -29.77 -3.85 -2.26
CA GLY A 400 -29.61 -2.56 -2.94
C GLY A 400 -29.32 -1.40 -2.01
N ASP A 401 -29.66 -1.53 -0.74
CA ASP A 401 -29.70 -0.42 0.18
C ASP A 401 -28.36 0.01 0.76
N VAL A 402 -27.32 -0.79 0.61
CA VAL A 402 -26.12 -0.57 1.41
C VAL A 402 -24.87 -0.89 0.63
N PRO A 403 -24.61 -0.20 -0.44
CA PRO A 403 -23.31 -0.29 -1.03
C PRO A 403 -22.28 0.36 -0.13
N HIS A 404 -21.27 -0.39 0.22
CA HIS A 404 -20.11 0.08 0.96
C HIS A 404 -19.01 0.47 -0.02
N PHE A 405 -18.96 1.72 -0.41
CA PHE A 405 -18.02 2.16 -1.46
C PHE A 405 -16.61 2.29 -0.96
N ILE A 406 -16.45 2.86 0.24
CA ILE A 406 -15.16 3.14 0.86
C ILE A 406 -15.09 2.50 2.25
N GLU A 407 -15.82 1.47 2.53
CA GLU A 407 -15.72 0.85 3.83
C GLU A 407 -14.38 0.12 3.97
N LEU A 408 -13.41 0.82 4.53
CA LEU A 408 -12.10 0.32 4.90
C LEU A 408 -12.04 0.23 6.41
N GLU A 409 -11.61 -0.90 6.95
CA GLU A 409 -11.48 -1.07 8.39
C GLU A 409 -10.14 -1.69 8.77
N ARG A 410 -9.65 -1.31 9.95
CA ARG A 410 -8.48 -1.93 10.57
C ARG A 410 -8.66 -2.06 12.08
N PRO A 411 -8.10 -3.12 12.69
CA PRO A 411 -7.98 -3.21 14.14
C PRO A 411 -7.03 -2.13 14.66
N ILE A 412 -7.40 -1.53 15.79
CA ILE A 412 -6.57 -0.55 16.50
C ILE A 412 -6.82 -0.62 17.98
N ASP A 413 -5.77 -0.41 18.80
CA ASP A 413 -5.91 -0.28 20.24
C ASP A 413 -6.48 1.09 20.62
N LEU A 414 -7.66 1.08 21.21
CA LEU A 414 -8.40 2.25 21.70
C LEU A 414 -8.63 2.21 23.23
N ALA A 415 -8.00 1.26 23.96
CA ALA A 415 -8.18 1.08 25.40
C ALA A 415 -7.77 2.33 26.19
N GLY A 416 -6.83 3.13 25.69
CA GLY A 416 -6.41 4.40 26.30
C GLY A 416 -7.46 5.51 26.27
N ARG A 417 -8.58 5.32 25.58
CA ARG A 417 -9.68 6.29 25.41
C ARG A 417 -9.22 7.64 24.91
N ARG A 418 -8.22 7.65 24.07
CA ARG A 418 -7.69 8.81 23.38
C ARG A 418 -7.18 8.41 22.01
N ALA A 419 -7.21 9.33 21.07
CA ALA A 419 -6.65 9.15 19.76
C ALA A 419 -6.05 10.44 19.25
N HIS A 420 -4.86 10.33 18.67
CA HIS A 420 -4.26 11.34 17.82
C HIS A 420 -4.51 10.93 16.37
N ILE A 421 -5.03 11.85 15.55
CA ILE A 421 -5.43 11.59 14.17
C ILE A 421 -4.71 12.57 13.27
N ASP A 422 -3.95 12.07 12.30
CA ASP A 422 -3.45 12.82 11.15
C ASP A 422 -4.20 12.39 9.90
N VAL A 423 -4.82 13.33 9.19
CA VAL A 423 -5.44 13.10 7.88
C VAL A 423 -4.77 14.00 6.86
N LEU A 424 -4.23 13.39 5.82
CA LEU A 424 -3.69 14.09 4.68
C LEU A 424 -4.62 13.91 3.48
N ILE A 425 -5.04 15.01 2.90
CA ILE A 425 -5.89 15.00 1.71
C ILE A 425 -5.20 15.80 0.62
N LYS A 426 -5.09 15.22 -0.56
CA LYS A 426 -4.60 15.89 -1.75
C LYS A 426 -5.45 15.50 -2.95
N ASN A 427 -6.23 16.44 -3.46
CA ASN A 427 -7.21 16.19 -4.52
C ASN A 427 -8.14 15.01 -4.17
N GLU A 428 -8.05 13.92 -4.93
CA GLU A 428 -8.82 12.68 -4.75
C GLU A 428 -8.21 11.67 -3.78
N LEU A 429 -7.09 11.99 -3.15
CA LEU A 429 -6.38 11.05 -2.27
C LEU A 429 -6.57 11.43 -0.81
N LEU A 430 -6.87 10.45 0.01
CA LEU A 430 -7.01 10.58 1.44
C LEU A 430 -6.18 9.49 2.12
N GLN A 431 -5.34 9.90 3.06
CA GLN A 431 -4.58 9.01 3.92
C GLN A 431 -4.76 9.45 5.37
N CYS A 432 -5.34 8.61 6.20
CA CYS A 432 -5.52 8.88 7.63
C CYS A 432 -4.69 7.91 8.46
N CYS A 433 -4.01 8.42 9.49
CA CYS A 433 -3.28 7.63 10.45
C CYS A 433 -3.76 7.97 11.87
N VAL A 434 -4.00 6.94 12.69
CA VAL A 434 -4.42 7.08 14.07
C VAL A 434 -3.31 6.58 14.99
N ASN A 435 -3.01 7.36 16.03
CA ASN A 435 -1.97 7.11 17.03
C ASN A 435 -0.58 6.88 16.41
N ARG A 436 -0.36 7.34 15.18
CA ARG A 436 0.87 7.11 14.41
C ARG A 436 1.26 5.64 14.34
N SER A 437 0.26 4.77 14.32
CA SER A 437 0.44 3.31 14.36
C SER A 437 -0.40 2.55 13.33
N VAL A 438 -1.58 3.07 12.97
CA VAL A 438 -2.49 2.41 12.03
C VAL A 438 -2.99 3.42 11.01
N CYS A 439 -2.77 3.15 9.73
CA CYS A 439 -3.18 4.01 8.63
C CYS A 439 -4.26 3.35 7.76
N LEU A 440 -5.08 4.17 7.12
CA LEU A 440 -5.99 3.82 6.04
C LEU A 440 -5.87 4.84 4.91
N SER A 441 -5.65 4.34 3.71
CA SER A 441 -5.51 5.15 2.49
C SER A 441 -6.63 4.81 1.50
N ALA A 442 -7.16 5.82 0.82
CA ALA A 442 -8.21 5.65 -0.18
C ALA A 442 -8.20 6.76 -1.23
N SER A 443 -8.71 6.44 -2.42
CA SER A 443 -9.16 7.44 -3.38
C SER A 443 -10.60 7.82 -3.07
N VAL A 444 -10.89 9.12 -3.06
CA VAL A 444 -12.18 9.74 -2.70
C VAL A 444 -12.57 10.76 -3.77
N TYR A 445 -13.74 10.62 -4.39
CA TYR A 445 -14.10 11.37 -5.59
C TYR A 445 -15.34 12.24 -5.45
N ASP A 446 -16.40 11.73 -4.80
CA ASP A 446 -17.73 12.34 -4.87
C ASP A 446 -17.86 13.62 -4.03
N HIS A 447 -16.99 13.79 -3.02
CA HIS A 447 -16.91 15.01 -2.22
C HIS A 447 -15.53 15.65 -2.39
N PRO A 448 -15.33 16.52 -3.43
CA PRO A 448 -14.01 17.08 -3.74
C PRO A 448 -13.55 18.17 -2.77
N SER A 449 -14.46 18.74 -1.98
CA SER A 449 -14.22 19.74 -0.95
C SER A 449 -15.33 19.68 0.11
N GLY A 450 -15.14 20.30 1.23
CA GLY A 450 -16.12 20.36 2.30
C GLY A 450 -15.49 20.80 3.62
N ARG A 451 -16.22 20.63 4.71
CA ARG A 451 -15.85 21.04 6.05
C ARG A 451 -15.32 19.88 6.87
N VAL A 452 -14.74 20.19 8.01
CA VAL A 452 -14.41 19.21 9.05
C VAL A 452 -15.38 19.37 10.20
N GLY A 453 -15.83 18.25 10.72
CA GLY A 453 -16.71 18.18 11.88
C GLY A 453 -16.40 16.98 12.77
N LEU A 454 -17.14 16.87 13.83
CA LEU A 454 -17.09 15.75 14.77
C LEU A 454 -18.49 15.19 14.98
N ALA A 455 -18.54 13.89 15.27
CA ALA A 455 -19.76 13.25 15.71
C ALA A 455 -19.47 12.24 16.83
N VAL A 456 -20.45 12.06 17.71
CA VAL A 456 -20.40 11.11 18.81
C VAL A 456 -21.72 10.36 18.88
N LEU A 457 -21.65 9.03 18.99
CA LEU A 457 -22.80 8.17 19.15
C LEU A 457 -22.73 7.46 20.51
N ASP A 458 -23.83 7.52 21.27
CA ASP A 458 -24.01 6.79 22.54
C ASP A 458 -22.83 6.96 23.48
N GLY A 459 -22.61 8.18 23.99
CA GLY A 459 -21.52 8.51 24.88
C GLY A 459 -21.08 9.96 24.79
N ALA A 460 -19.89 10.25 25.28
CA ALA A 460 -19.34 11.60 25.23
C ALA A 460 -17.85 11.57 24.87
N ALA A 461 -17.43 12.56 24.08
CA ALA A 461 -16.06 12.78 23.72
C ALA A 461 -15.68 14.25 23.82
N THR A 462 -14.39 14.52 23.95
CA THR A 462 -13.80 15.86 23.92
C THR A 462 -12.76 15.91 22.83
N CYS A 463 -12.94 16.82 21.89
CA CYS A 463 -11.88 17.22 20.97
C CYS A 463 -11.02 18.24 21.71
N THR A 464 -9.81 17.87 22.05
CA THR A 464 -8.86 18.74 22.77
C THR A 464 -8.04 19.58 21.79
N ARG A 465 -7.93 19.13 20.55
CA ARG A 465 -7.24 19.82 19.45
C ARG A 465 -7.89 19.49 18.11
N LEU A 466 -8.05 20.49 17.28
CA LEU A 466 -8.34 20.34 15.84
C LEU A 466 -7.64 21.47 15.10
N ASP A 467 -6.67 21.12 14.29
CA ASP A 467 -5.91 22.05 13.46
C ASP A 467 -6.00 21.63 12.00
N THR A 468 -6.04 22.61 11.10
CA THR A 468 -5.83 22.36 9.66
C THR A 468 -4.64 23.14 9.16
N PHE A 469 -3.93 22.55 8.18
CA PHE A 469 -2.74 23.13 7.60
C PHE A 469 -2.80 23.03 6.08
N LEU A 470 -2.40 24.10 5.41
CA LEU A 470 -2.22 24.14 3.97
C LEU A 470 -0.78 23.76 3.59
N ALA A 471 -0.57 23.45 2.31
CA ALA A 471 0.75 23.21 1.77
C ALA A 471 1.62 24.46 1.90
N SER A 472 2.90 24.25 2.24
CA SER A 472 3.89 25.31 2.47
C SER A 472 4.39 25.92 1.17
#